data_f60545627b1534a775b2e07f814d4202
#
_entry.id   f60545627b1534a775b2e07f814d4202
#
_cell.length_a   1.000
_cell.length_b   1.000
_cell.length_c   1.000
_cell.angle_alpha   90.00
_cell.angle_beta   90.00
_cell.angle_gamma   90.00
#
_symmetry.space_group_name_H-M   'P 1'
#
loop_
_entity.id
_entity.type
_entity.pdbx_description
1 polymer ?
#
loop_
_entity_poly.entity_id
_entity_poly.type
_entity_poly.pdbx_seq_one_letter_code
_entity_poly.pdbx_strand_id
1 'polypeptide(L)'
;VFYNMQMTLNSLGKRAEVMNAAEYIQWQEEAGNFTYDDLVNIYGYDGKTDTNWADALFGTSWTKRHTVGVQGSNDKGKFYVSLSNFDNDGIVRGKKDYYKRLTAQINAEYKIKKWLSVGTNTSFERYSTQSVGEHSEYSGSAVLGASIMDPVTPVYYESEDDLPVGMKNAIAAGKKVYKNEDGKYYAVSK
;
A
#
# COMPACT_ATOMS: atom_id res chain seq x y z
N VAL A 1 -7.96 -32.43 -15.07
CA VAL A 1 -7.80 -30.97 -15.15
C VAL A 1 -8.51 -30.35 -13.97
N PHE A 2 -7.92 -29.35 -13.36
CA PHE A 2 -8.55 -28.61 -12.25
C PHE A 2 -8.31 -27.10 -12.40
N TYR A 3 -9.20 -26.34 -11.81
CA TYR A 3 -9.06 -24.90 -11.63
C TYR A 3 -9.45 -24.53 -10.21
N ASN A 4 -8.59 -23.80 -9.53
CA ASN A 4 -8.83 -23.28 -8.20
C ASN A 4 -8.73 -21.76 -8.23
N MET A 5 -9.70 -21.11 -7.59
CA MET A 5 -9.72 -19.66 -7.38
C MET A 5 -9.84 -19.39 -5.88
N GLN A 6 -9.00 -18.51 -5.40
CA GLN A 6 -9.07 -17.99 -4.03
C GLN A 6 -9.09 -16.46 -4.09
N MET A 7 -10.01 -15.87 -3.34
CA MET A 7 -10.09 -14.41 -3.17
C MET A 7 -10.12 -14.08 -1.68
N THR A 8 -9.35 -13.09 -1.29
CA THR A 8 -9.28 -12.62 0.09
C THR A 8 -9.40 -11.10 0.10
N LEU A 9 -10.29 -10.57 0.92
CA LEU A 9 -10.40 -9.14 1.19
C LEU A 9 -9.43 -8.79 2.33
N ASN A 10 -8.56 -7.83 2.08
CA ASN A 10 -7.64 -7.33 3.08
C ASN A 10 -8.09 -5.93 3.52
N SER A 11 -8.03 -5.67 4.79
CA SER A 11 -8.32 -4.36 5.38
C SER A 11 -7.39 -4.10 6.54
N LEU A 12 -7.21 -2.83 6.87
CA LEU A 12 -6.49 -2.45 8.07
C LEU A 12 -7.22 -3.02 9.30
N GLY A 13 -6.47 -3.66 10.18
CA GLY A 13 -6.99 -4.17 11.45
C GLY A 13 -7.22 -3.05 12.47
N LYS A 14 -7.15 -3.39 13.76
CA LYS A 14 -7.23 -2.41 14.84
C LYS A 14 -6.03 -1.44 14.76
N ARG A 15 -6.31 -0.16 14.83
CA ARG A 15 -5.32 0.93 14.85
C ARG A 15 -5.41 1.71 16.16
N ALA A 16 -4.37 2.48 16.47
CA ALA A 16 -4.41 3.45 17.54
C ALA A 16 -5.42 4.56 17.20
N GLU A 17 -6.13 5.02 18.19
CA GLU A 17 -6.92 6.26 18.08
C GLU A 17 -5.97 7.45 18.05
N VAL A 18 -6.23 8.38 17.15
CA VAL A 18 -5.48 9.63 17.00
C VAL A 18 -6.40 10.80 17.29
N MET A 19 -5.83 11.91 17.69
CA MET A 19 -6.59 13.13 17.94
C MET A 19 -7.29 13.62 16.67
N ASN A 20 -8.52 14.09 16.80
CA ASN A 20 -9.17 14.90 15.78
C ASN A 20 -8.66 16.34 15.80
N ALA A 21 -9.07 17.16 14.84
CA ALA A 21 -8.60 18.55 14.74
C ALA A 21 -8.87 19.37 16.00
N ALA A 22 -10.05 19.22 16.63
CA ALA A 22 -10.41 19.96 17.83
C ALA A 22 -9.56 19.56 19.04
N GLU A 23 -9.37 18.26 19.26
CA GLU A 23 -8.52 17.72 20.32
C GLU A 23 -7.06 18.11 20.12
N TYR A 24 -6.58 18.08 18.87
CA TYR A 24 -5.23 18.49 18.54
C TYR A 24 -4.98 19.98 18.82
N ILE A 25 -5.91 20.85 18.42
CA ILE A 25 -5.82 22.30 18.67
C ILE A 25 -5.81 22.58 20.18
N GLN A 26 -6.76 21.97 20.91
CA GLN A 26 -6.81 22.14 22.37
C GLN A 26 -5.50 21.70 23.03
N TRP A 27 -4.97 20.54 22.62
CA TRP A 27 -3.69 20.05 23.17
C TRP A 27 -2.53 21.00 22.88
N GLN A 28 -2.47 21.57 21.68
CA GLN A 28 -1.41 22.52 21.30
C GLN A 28 -1.51 23.85 22.06
N GLU A 29 -2.71 24.32 22.30
CA GLU A 29 -2.95 25.53 23.12
C GLU A 29 -2.55 25.28 24.57
N GLU A 30 -2.95 24.16 25.17
CA GLU A 30 -2.56 23.77 26.54
C GLU A 30 -1.05 23.57 26.67
N ALA A 31 -0.38 23.05 25.63
CA ALA A 31 1.07 22.92 25.60
C ALA A 31 1.82 24.24 25.36
N GLY A 32 1.10 25.33 25.04
CA GLY A 32 1.69 26.62 24.74
C GLY A 32 2.46 26.71 23.43
N ASN A 33 2.18 25.85 22.49
CA ASN A 33 2.89 25.82 21.20
C ASN A 33 2.31 26.85 20.21
N PHE A 34 0.99 26.85 20.00
CA PHE A 34 0.27 27.79 19.15
C PHE A 34 -1.23 27.81 19.50
N THR A 35 -1.91 28.88 19.10
CA THR A 35 -3.35 29.05 19.29
C THR A 35 -4.12 28.71 18.00
N TYR A 36 -5.45 28.60 18.09
CA TYR A 36 -6.32 28.52 16.94
C TYR A 36 -6.10 29.66 15.93
N ASP A 37 -5.95 30.90 16.47
CA ASP A 37 -5.70 32.07 15.63
C ASP A 37 -4.36 32.00 14.90
N ASP A 38 -3.33 31.44 15.53
CA ASP A 38 -2.04 31.17 14.86
C ASP A 38 -2.19 30.17 13.72
N LEU A 39 -2.96 29.12 13.95
CA LEU A 39 -3.23 28.11 12.92
C LEU A 39 -3.91 28.72 11.69
N VAL A 40 -4.92 29.55 11.90
CA VAL A 40 -5.65 30.21 10.81
C VAL A 40 -4.78 31.25 10.11
N ASN A 41 -4.15 32.16 10.87
CA ASN A 41 -3.51 33.34 10.29
C ASN A 41 -2.08 33.09 9.77
N ILE A 42 -1.35 32.15 10.39
CA ILE A 42 0.06 31.87 10.07
C ILE A 42 0.18 30.61 9.20
N TYR A 43 -0.54 29.55 9.57
CA TYR A 43 -0.43 28.24 8.92
C TYR A 43 -1.51 27.99 7.85
N GLY A 44 -2.52 28.88 7.75
CA GLY A 44 -3.55 28.81 6.73
C GLY A 44 -4.58 27.70 6.96
N TYR A 45 -4.86 27.35 8.21
CA TYR A 45 -5.91 26.41 8.55
C TYR A 45 -7.28 26.97 8.16
N ASP A 46 -8.09 26.19 7.49
CA ASP A 46 -9.40 26.59 6.97
C ASP A 46 -10.54 26.56 8.03
N GLY A 47 -10.21 26.16 9.25
CA GLY A 47 -11.17 26.00 10.36
C GLY A 47 -12.12 24.81 10.22
N LYS A 48 -11.91 23.92 9.23
CA LYS A 48 -12.82 22.80 8.93
C LYS A 48 -12.11 21.49 8.70
N THR A 49 -10.90 21.53 8.18
CA THR A 49 -10.12 20.33 7.88
C THR A 49 -9.90 19.51 9.15
N ASP A 50 -10.27 18.24 9.07
CA ASP A 50 -10.06 17.22 10.11
C ASP A 50 -9.65 15.92 9.42
N THR A 51 -8.37 15.80 9.13
CA THR A 51 -7.83 14.71 8.34
C THR A 51 -7.48 13.51 9.19
N ASN A 52 -8.18 12.39 9.00
CA ASN A 52 -7.72 11.12 9.49
C ASN A 52 -6.74 10.51 8.48
N TRP A 53 -5.46 10.65 8.74
CA TRP A 53 -4.39 10.20 7.85
C TRP A 53 -4.37 8.69 7.64
N ALA A 54 -4.79 7.90 8.62
CA ALA A 54 -4.90 6.47 8.43
C ALA A 54 -6.01 6.11 7.44
N ASP A 55 -7.16 6.79 7.48
CA ASP A 55 -8.24 6.60 6.49
C ASP A 55 -7.86 7.13 5.11
N ALA A 56 -7.06 8.19 5.05
CA ALA A 56 -6.56 8.72 3.80
C ALA A 56 -5.53 7.79 3.13
N LEU A 57 -4.66 7.16 3.92
CA LEU A 57 -3.56 6.34 3.44
C LEU A 57 -3.95 4.90 3.17
N PHE A 58 -4.76 4.29 4.04
CA PHE A 58 -5.12 2.89 3.95
C PHE A 58 -6.53 2.69 3.35
N GLY A 59 -6.69 1.58 2.69
CA GLY A 59 -7.96 1.16 2.12
C GLY A 59 -8.15 -0.34 2.24
N THR A 60 -9.15 -0.85 1.56
CA THR A 60 -9.35 -2.28 1.36
C THR A 60 -8.74 -2.72 0.04
N SER A 61 -8.21 -3.91 -0.01
CA SER A 61 -7.64 -4.50 -1.22
C SER A 61 -8.04 -5.97 -1.37
N TRP A 62 -7.79 -6.50 -2.56
CA TRP A 62 -8.05 -7.89 -2.85
C TRP A 62 -6.76 -8.64 -3.12
N THR A 63 -6.63 -9.79 -2.47
CA THR A 63 -5.68 -10.83 -2.88
C THR A 63 -6.43 -11.85 -3.73
N LYS A 64 -5.89 -12.13 -4.91
CA LYS A 64 -6.46 -13.10 -5.87
C LYS A 64 -5.43 -14.14 -6.20
N ARG A 65 -5.84 -15.40 -6.17
CA ARG A 65 -5.02 -16.52 -6.66
C ARG A 65 -5.83 -17.34 -7.63
N HIS A 66 -5.28 -17.58 -8.79
CA HIS A 66 -5.83 -18.47 -9.80
C HIS A 66 -4.81 -19.56 -10.08
N THR A 67 -5.24 -20.82 -9.99
CA THR A 67 -4.39 -21.95 -10.31
C THR A 67 -5.13 -22.87 -11.27
N VAL A 68 -4.52 -23.13 -12.39
CA VAL A 68 -4.99 -24.13 -13.35
C VAL A 68 -3.94 -25.24 -13.44
N GLY A 69 -4.39 -26.47 -13.54
CA GLY A 69 -3.45 -27.58 -13.66
C GLY A 69 -4.07 -28.83 -14.23
N VAL A 70 -3.19 -29.73 -14.59
CA VAL A 70 -3.52 -31.07 -15.07
C VAL A 70 -2.66 -32.08 -14.33
N GLN A 71 -3.26 -33.18 -13.97
CA GLN A 71 -2.56 -34.31 -13.37
C GLN A 71 -3.11 -35.62 -13.91
N GLY A 72 -2.26 -36.62 -13.96
CA GLY A 72 -2.62 -37.95 -14.39
C GLY A 72 -1.63 -38.96 -13.90
N SER A 73 -2.07 -40.22 -13.86
CA SER A 73 -1.24 -41.36 -13.51
C SER A 73 -1.71 -42.64 -14.21
N ASN A 74 -0.75 -43.53 -14.43
CA ASN A 74 -0.99 -44.91 -14.83
C ASN A 74 0.04 -45.81 -14.14
N ASP A 75 0.08 -47.09 -14.49
CA ASP A 75 0.98 -48.06 -13.86
C ASP A 75 2.48 -47.73 -14.06
N LYS A 76 2.80 -46.96 -15.10
CA LYS A 76 4.17 -46.63 -15.49
C LYS A 76 4.61 -45.23 -15.03
N GLY A 77 3.68 -44.33 -14.76
CA GLY A 77 4.08 -42.98 -14.39
C GLY A 77 2.95 -42.10 -13.84
N LYS A 78 3.35 -40.97 -13.32
CA LYS A 78 2.47 -39.93 -12.86
C LYS A 78 3.04 -38.56 -13.24
N PHE A 79 2.15 -37.61 -13.45
CA PHE A 79 2.54 -36.25 -13.71
C PHE A 79 1.56 -35.25 -13.07
N TYR A 80 2.08 -34.10 -12.79
CA TYR A 80 1.35 -32.92 -12.31
C TYR A 80 1.97 -31.70 -12.97
N VAL A 81 1.14 -30.89 -13.60
CA VAL A 81 1.54 -29.62 -14.19
C VAL A 81 0.55 -28.55 -13.73
N SER A 82 1.03 -27.44 -13.24
CA SER A 82 0.17 -26.32 -12.85
C SER A 82 0.78 -24.97 -13.19
N LEU A 83 -0.10 -24.00 -13.41
CA LEU A 83 0.20 -22.59 -13.53
C LEU A 83 -0.64 -21.84 -12.51
N SER A 84 0.02 -21.03 -11.67
CA SER A 84 -0.62 -20.23 -10.63
C SER A 84 -0.26 -18.77 -10.80
N ASN A 85 -1.26 -17.92 -10.86
CA ASN A 85 -1.12 -16.47 -10.77
C ASN A 85 -1.61 -15.99 -9.41
N PHE A 86 -0.75 -15.25 -8.71
CA PHE A 86 -1.05 -14.61 -7.44
C PHE A 86 -0.92 -13.10 -7.59
N ASP A 87 -1.96 -12.38 -7.20
CA ASP A 87 -2.01 -10.91 -7.24
C ASP A 87 -2.51 -10.41 -5.89
N ASN A 88 -1.66 -9.70 -5.18
CA ASN A 88 -1.97 -9.02 -3.93
C ASN A 88 -1.73 -7.52 -4.15
N ASP A 89 -2.83 -6.77 -4.21
CA ASP A 89 -2.81 -5.33 -4.29
C ASP A 89 -2.89 -4.79 -2.86
N GLY A 90 -1.81 -4.59 -2.17
CA GLY A 90 -1.75 -4.21 -0.75
C GLY A 90 -2.77 -3.13 -0.31
N ILE A 91 -2.79 -2.79 0.96
CA ILE A 91 -3.83 -1.90 1.54
C ILE A 91 -3.47 -0.42 1.48
N VAL A 92 -2.26 -0.06 1.05
CA VAL A 92 -1.86 1.35 0.89
C VAL A 92 -2.41 1.89 -0.44
N ARG A 93 -3.18 2.97 -0.37
CA ARG A 93 -3.79 3.60 -1.54
C ARG A 93 -2.73 4.06 -2.56
N GLY A 94 -3.09 4.08 -3.84
CA GLY A 94 -2.23 4.56 -4.93
C GLY A 94 -1.32 3.52 -5.54
N LYS A 95 -1.60 2.22 -5.36
CA LYS A 95 -0.85 1.10 -5.97
C LYS A 95 0.65 1.12 -5.67
N LYS A 96 1.01 1.60 -4.49
CA LYS A 96 2.39 1.69 -4.01
C LYS A 96 2.83 0.48 -3.19
N ASP A 97 1.95 -0.47 -3.02
CA ASP A 97 2.08 -1.65 -2.18
C ASP A 97 1.44 -2.82 -2.93
N TYR A 98 2.24 -3.66 -3.56
CA TYR A 98 1.73 -4.83 -4.28
C TYR A 98 2.74 -5.98 -4.32
N TYR A 99 2.22 -7.19 -4.45
CA TYR A 99 2.99 -8.39 -4.73
C TYR A 99 2.29 -9.25 -5.79
N LYS A 100 2.95 -9.44 -6.94
CA LYS A 100 2.45 -10.26 -8.05
C LYS A 100 3.40 -11.41 -8.30
N ARG A 101 2.88 -12.62 -8.50
CA ARG A 101 3.69 -13.79 -8.74
C ARG A 101 3.02 -14.75 -9.73
N LEU A 102 3.78 -15.17 -10.71
CA LEU A 102 3.45 -16.27 -11.60
C LEU A 102 4.33 -17.46 -11.27
N THR A 103 3.73 -18.60 -10.99
CA THR A 103 4.43 -19.86 -10.68
C THR A 103 3.99 -20.95 -11.65
N ALA A 104 4.94 -21.58 -12.31
CA ALA A 104 4.71 -22.80 -13.08
C ALA A 104 5.40 -23.98 -12.39
N GLN A 105 4.71 -25.10 -12.25
CA GLN A 105 5.23 -26.30 -11.59
C GLN A 105 5.03 -27.54 -12.47
N ILE A 106 6.05 -28.35 -12.56
CA ILE A 106 6.04 -29.62 -13.27
C ILE A 106 6.65 -30.68 -12.37
N ASN A 107 5.84 -31.68 -12.02
CA ASN A 107 6.29 -32.87 -11.31
C ASN A 107 5.94 -34.07 -12.17
N ALA A 108 6.91 -34.87 -12.49
CA ALA A 108 6.70 -36.07 -13.28
C ALA A 108 7.62 -37.21 -12.82
N GLU A 109 7.10 -38.41 -12.85
CA GLU A 109 7.86 -39.63 -12.56
C GLU A 109 7.45 -40.70 -13.58
N TYR A 110 8.43 -41.41 -14.11
CA TYR A 110 8.20 -42.50 -15.06
C TYR A 110 9.09 -43.71 -14.72
N LYS A 111 8.46 -44.87 -14.62
CA LYS A 111 9.13 -46.18 -14.40
C LYS A 111 9.58 -46.74 -15.72
N ILE A 112 10.90 -46.68 -16.00
CA ILE A 112 11.51 -47.23 -17.21
C ILE A 112 11.58 -48.73 -17.11
N LYS A 113 11.97 -49.24 -15.96
CA LYS A 113 12.07 -50.66 -15.62
C LYS A 113 11.60 -50.89 -14.18
N LYS A 114 11.39 -52.14 -13.77
CA LYS A 114 10.99 -52.49 -12.41
C LYS A 114 11.95 -51.93 -11.33
N TRP A 115 13.20 -51.76 -11.71
CA TRP A 115 14.26 -51.25 -10.83
C TRP A 115 14.73 -49.84 -11.14
N LEU A 116 14.16 -49.18 -12.19
CA LEU A 116 14.61 -47.87 -12.61
C LEU A 116 13.40 -46.93 -12.81
N SER A 117 13.36 -45.87 -12.06
CA SER A 117 12.45 -44.75 -12.27
C SER A 117 13.24 -43.46 -12.52
N VAL A 118 12.70 -42.60 -13.36
CA VAL A 118 13.22 -41.25 -13.63
C VAL A 118 12.13 -40.25 -13.30
N GLY A 119 12.49 -39.15 -12.66
CA GLY A 119 11.53 -38.13 -12.29
C GLY A 119 12.13 -36.75 -12.35
N THR A 120 11.26 -35.76 -12.44
CA THR A 120 11.60 -34.34 -12.31
C THR A 120 10.62 -33.67 -11.37
N ASN A 121 11.14 -32.72 -10.60
CA ASN A 121 10.38 -31.79 -9.78
C ASN A 121 10.96 -30.40 -10.05
N THR A 122 10.27 -29.64 -10.90
CA THR A 122 10.75 -28.36 -11.40
C THR A 122 9.71 -27.29 -11.13
N SER A 123 10.16 -26.17 -10.63
CA SER A 123 9.34 -24.98 -10.38
C SER A 123 10.01 -23.77 -11.02
N PHE A 124 9.22 -22.98 -11.72
CA PHE A 124 9.61 -21.69 -12.24
C PHE A 124 8.75 -20.61 -11.59
N GLU A 125 9.40 -19.56 -11.13
CA GLU A 125 8.71 -18.44 -10.48
C GLU A 125 9.20 -17.11 -11.06
N ARG A 126 8.25 -16.22 -11.35
CA ARG A 126 8.51 -14.82 -11.65
C ARG A 126 7.63 -13.96 -10.76
N TYR A 127 8.23 -13.03 -10.04
CA TYR A 127 7.49 -12.11 -9.19
C TYR A 127 7.86 -10.66 -9.45
N SER A 128 6.97 -9.77 -9.06
CA SER A 128 7.17 -8.32 -8.99
C SER A 128 6.56 -7.83 -7.69
N THR A 129 7.30 -7.02 -6.97
CA THR A 129 6.85 -6.46 -5.70
C THR A 129 7.21 -4.98 -5.62
N GLN A 130 6.36 -4.25 -4.96
CA GLN A 130 6.62 -2.90 -4.49
C GLN A 130 6.03 -2.78 -3.09
N SER A 131 6.77 -2.20 -2.17
CA SER A 131 6.30 -1.94 -0.81
C SER A 131 6.56 -0.49 -0.45
N VAL A 132 5.72 0.05 0.41
CA VAL A 132 6.02 1.30 1.10
C VAL A 132 7.05 1.02 2.19
N GLY A 133 7.92 2.00 2.48
CA GLY A 133 8.94 1.84 3.51
C GLY A 133 8.32 1.53 4.88
N GLU A 134 8.79 0.47 5.51
CA GLU A 134 8.42 0.08 6.87
C GLU A 134 9.61 0.21 7.82
N HIS A 135 10.44 1.25 7.64
CA HIS A 135 11.56 1.46 8.55
C HIS A 135 11.06 1.95 9.90
N SER A 136 11.63 1.38 10.95
CA SER A 136 11.37 1.76 12.35
C SER A 136 11.88 3.16 12.71
N GLU A 137 12.59 3.80 11.80
CA GLU A 137 13.11 5.14 11.98
C GLU A 137 12.12 6.18 11.46
N TYR A 138 12.04 7.30 12.13
CA TYR A 138 11.07 8.40 12.01
C TYR A 138 10.68 8.87 10.59
N SER A 139 11.48 8.62 9.59
CA SER A 139 11.32 9.22 8.28
C SER A 139 10.78 8.31 7.18
N GLY A 140 10.47 7.05 7.46
CA GLY A 140 10.20 6.08 6.39
C GLY A 140 8.98 5.18 6.57
N SER A 141 8.33 5.17 7.73
CA SER A 141 7.16 4.31 7.96
C SER A 141 5.87 5.02 7.59
N ALA A 142 5.13 4.46 6.63
CA ALA A 142 3.80 4.97 6.26
C ALA A 142 2.81 4.88 7.44
N VAL A 143 2.90 3.81 8.24
CA VAL A 143 2.03 3.62 9.42
C VAL A 143 2.33 4.65 10.50
N LEU A 144 3.61 4.86 10.82
CA LEU A 144 4.01 5.87 11.79
C LEU A 144 3.66 7.27 11.28
N GLY A 145 3.95 7.57 10.01
CA GLY A 145 3.59 8.84 9.39
C GLY A 145 2.11 9.16 9.52
N ALA A 146 1.24 8.19 9.22
CA ALA A 146 -0.20 8.36 9.38
C ALA A 146 -0.66 8.59 10.84
N SER A 147 0.15 8.16 11.83
CA SER A 147 -0.18 8.30 13.25
C SER A 147 0.33 9.59 13.89
N ILE A 148 1.34 10.22 13.30
CA ILE A 148 1.98 11.43 13.86
C ILE A 148 1.69 12.72 13.08
N MET A 149 1.09 12.60 11.88
CA MET A 149 0.68 13.79 11.13
C MET A 149 -0.47 14.52 11.81
N ASP A 150 -0.42 15.84 11.75
CA ASP A 150 -1.46 16.68 12.32
C ASP A 150 -2.78 16.56 11.53
N PRO A 151 -3.94 16.60 12.21
CA PRO A 151 -5.24 16.47 11.55
C PRO A 151 -5.70 17.77 10.86
N VAL A 152 -5.04 18.90 11.10
CA VAL A 152 -5.43 20.20 10.53
C VAL A 152 -4.85 20.44 9.12
N THR A 153 -3.96 19.58 8.67
CA THR A 153 -3.42 19.60 7.31
C THR A 153 -4.31 18.73 6.39
N PRO A 154 -4.81 19.26 5.24
CA PRO A 154 -5.59 18.47 4.29
C PRO A 154 -4.70 17.49 3.51
N VAL A 155 -5.30 16.44 2.94
CA VAL A 155 -4.55 15.51 2.06
C VAL A 155 -4.12 16.21 0.76
N TYR A 156 -5.00 17.07 0.23
CA TYR A 156 -4.79 17.81 -1.02
C TYR A 156 -5.23 19.27 -0.87
N TYR A 157 -4.55 20.14 -1.59
CA TYR A 157 -5.01 21.49 -1.86
C TYR A 157 -5.57 21.55 -3.28
N GLU A 158 -6.70 22.24 -3.45
CA GLU A 158 -7.42 22.30 -4.74
C GLU A 158 -6.66 23.12 -5.78
N SER A 159 -6.07 24.23 -5.35
CA SER A 159 -5.36 25.17 -6.23
C SER A 159 -4.05 25.65 -5.62
N GLU A 160 -3.25 26.37 -6.40
CA GLU A 160 -2.03 26.99 -5.92
C GLU A 160 -2.30 28.13 -4.91
N ASP A 161 -3.46 28.76 -5.04
CA ASP A 161 -3.86 29.83 -4.13
C ASP A 161 -4.14 29.33 -2.70
N ASP A 162 -4.56 28.07 -2.58
CA ASP A 162 -4.85 27.45 -1.29
C ASP A 162 -3.60 26.93 -0.57
N LEU A 163 -2.44 26.95 -1.26
CA LEU A 163 -1.22 26.39 -0.69
C LEU A 163 -0.70 27.27 0.48
N PRO A 164 -0.17 26.65 1.54
CA PRO A 164 0.56 27.35 2.58
C PRO A 164 1.75 28.14 2.01
N VAL A 165 2.08 29.23 2.67
CA VAL A 165 3.18 30.13 2.26
C VAL A 165 4.49 29.37 2.02
N GLY A 166 4.80 28.37 2.85
CA GLY A 166 6.00 27.54 2.69
C GLY A 166 6.02 26.76 1.37
N MET A 167 4.87 26.24 0.93
CA MET A 167 4.76 25.55 -0.37
C MET A 167 4.83 26.52 -1.55
N LYS A 168 4.18 27.69 -1.45
CA LYS A 168 4.29 28.75 -2.47
C LYS A 168 5.73 29.20 -2.64
N ASN A 169 6.45 29.42 -1.55
CA ASN A 169 7.87 29.76 -1.58
C ASN A 169 8.74 28.64 -2.17
N ALA A 170 8.41 27.39 -1.89
CA ALA A 170 9.10 26.25 -2.49
C ALA A 170 8.90 26.17 -4.01
N ILE A 171 7.69 26.44 -4.50
CA ILE A 171 7.39 26.53 -5.93
C ILE A 171 8.17 27.70 -6.57
N ALA A 172 8.13 28.87 -5.95
CA ALA A 172 8.88 30.04 -6.43
C ALA A 172 10.39 29.80 -6.47
N ALA A 173 10.93 28.98 -5.57
CA ALA A 173 12.32 28.56 -5.56
C ALA A 173 12.62 27.40 -6.53
N GLY A 174 11.67 27.00 -7.39
CA GLY A 174 11.85 25.94 -8.38
C GLY A 174 11.85 24.53 -7.80
N LYS A 175 11.41 24.33 -6.56
CA LYS A 175 11.28 23.01 -5.96
C LYS A 175 10.06 22.29 -6.55
N LYS A 176 10.21 20.97 -6.73
CA LYS A 176 9.17 20.15 -7.31
C LYS A 176 8.09 19.87 -6.28
N VAL A 177 6.84 20.22 -6.59
CA VAL A 177 5.66 19.81 -5.88
C VAL A 177 4.92 18.73 -6.66
N TYR A 178 4.21 17.86 -5.96
CA TYR A 178 3.52 16.74 -6.58
C TYR A 178 2.02 17.02 -6.65
N LYS A 179 1.40 16.58 -7.75
CA LYS A 179 -0.04 16.62 -7.97
C LYS A 179 -0.58 15.22 -8.14
N ASN A 180 -1.84 15.02 -7.77
CA ASN A 180 -2.59 13.82 -8.09
C ASN A 180 -3.07 13.84 -9.57
N GLU A 181 -3.81 12.80 -9.99
CA GLU A 181 -4.35 12.68 -11.35
C GLU A 181 -5.36 13.78 -11.69
N ASP A 182 -6.03 14.36 -10.69
CA ASP A 182 -7.00 15.48 -10.84
C ASP A 182 -6.34 16.85 -10.83
N GLY A 183 -5.01 16.92 -10.69
CA GLY A 183 -4.24 18.15 -10.67
C GLY A 183 -4.16 18.85 -9.30
N LYS A 184 -4.73 18.26 -8.24
CA LYS A 184 -4.66 18.79 -6.86
C LYS A 184 -3.28 18.57 -6.26
N TYR A 185 -2.83 19.52 -5.46
CA TYR A 185 -1.51 19.46 -4.84
C TYR A 185 -1.53 18.59 -3.58
N TYR A 186 -0.57 17.68 -3.46
CA TYR A 186 -0.37 16.97 -2.20
C TYR A 186 0.12 17.93 -1.12
N ALA A 187 -0.48 17.86 0.06
CA ALA A 187 -0.08 18.70 1.19
C ALA A 187 1.32 18.36 1.72
N VAL A 188 1.76 17.12 1.50
CA VAL A 188 3.07 16.64 1.91
C VAL A 188 3.95 16.45 0.68
N SER A 189 5.02 17.23 0.59
CA SER A 189 6.08 17.02 -0.40
C SER A 189 7.21 16.18 0.20
N LYS A 190 7.74 15.27 -0.61
CA LYS A 190 9.01 14.62 -0.27
C LYS A 190 10.15 15.60 -0.38
#